data_92b6ab7efc5708486ed1222d6520b1ff
#
_entry.id   92b6ab7efc5708486ed1222d6520b1ff
#
_cell.length_a   1.000
_cell.length_b   1.000
_cell.length_c   1.000
_cell.angle_alpha   90.00
_cell.angle_beta   90.00
_cell.angle_gamma   90.00
#
_symmetry.space_group_name_H-M   'P 1'
#
loop_
_entity.id
_entity.type
_entity.pdbx_description
1 polymer ?
#
loop_
_entity_poly.entity_id
_entity_poly.type
_entity_poly.pdbx_seq_one_letter_code
_entity_poly.pdbx_strand_id
1 'polypeptide(L)' 'MVTIKAFIEGDVYIDYPYEDVKFRFEKETGKVYKRWYGGVEMEIPGNSKLYYEARRGGCAITREEYFRD' A
#
# COMPACT_ATOMS: atom_id res chain seq x y z
N MET A 1 3.19 -2.93 -11.29
CA MET A 1 3.15 -4.11 -10.40
C MET A 1 4.23 -4.00 -9.35
N VAL A 2 3.90 -4.32 -8.11
CA VAL A 2 4.85 -4.26 -7.00
C VAL A 2 5.51 -5.63 -6.84
N THR A 3 6.84 -5.66 -6.79
CA THR A 3 7.58 -6.92 -6.78
C THR A 3 7.73 -7.48 -5.36
N ILE A 4 7.93 -8.79 -5.27
CA ILE A 4 8.18 -9.47 -4.00
C ILE A 4 9.46 -8.92 -3.35
N LYS A 5 10.45 -8.57 -4.16
CA LYS A 5 11.71 -8.02 -3.67
C LYS A 5 11.49 -6.76 -2.82
N ALA A 6 10.54 -5.90 -3.23
CA ALA A 6 10.25 -4.68 -2.48
C ALA A 6 9.81 -4.98 -1.05
N PHE A 7 9.01 -6.05 -0.86
CA PHE A 7 8.52 -6.44 0.47
C PHE A 7 9.62 -7.03 1.35
N ILE A 8 10.68 -7.54 0.75
CA ILE A 8 11.81 -8.07 1.48
C ILE A 8 12.76 -6.95 1.91
N GLU A 9 12.90 -5.92 1.08
CA GLU A 9 13.88 -4.86 1.31
C GLU A 9 13.44 -3.81 2.32
N GLY A 10 12.15 -3.60 2.51
CA GLY A 10 11.69 -2.58 3.44
C GLY A 10 10.20 -2.36 3.35
N ASP A 11 9.77 -1.21 3.87
CA ASP A 11 8.38 -0.80 3.79
C ASP A 11 8.00 -0.55 2.34
N VAL A 12 6.73 -0.84 2.02
CA VAL A 12 6.24 -0.71 0.65
C VAL A 12 5.04 0.23 0.65
N TYR A 13 5.02 1.14 -0.33
CA TYR A 13 3.93 2.08 -0.51
C TYR A 13 3.37 1.90 -1.90
N ILE A 14 2.05 1.76 -1.99
CA ILE A 14 1.37 1.43 -3.24
C ILE A 14 0.23 2.41 -3.50
N ASP A 15 0.18 2.95 -4.71
CA ASP A 15 -0.94 3.75 -5.16
C ASP A 15 -1.81 2.92 -6.08
N TYR A 16 -3.10 2.85 -5.79
CA TYR A 16 -4.06 2.12 -6.61
C TYR A 16 -5.16 3.09 -7.06
N PRO A 17 -4.88 3.90 -8.11
CA PRO A 17 -5.79 4.97 -8.52
C PRO A 17 -7.13 4.49 -9.05
N TYR A 18 -7.24 3.24 -9.48
CA TYR A 18 -8.52 2.71 -9.95
C TYR A 18 -9.60 2.75 -8.87
N GLU A 19 -9.18 2.73 -7.59
CA GLU A 19 -10.10 2.75 -6.46
C GLU A 19 -9.86 3.94 -5.54
N ASP A 20 -9.02 4.89 -5.95
CA ASP A 20 -8.67 6.09 -5.17
C ASP A 20 -8.16 5.74 -3.77
N VAL A 21 -7.25 4.76 -3.71
CA VAL A 21 -6.76 4.22 -2.45
C VAL A 21 -5.26 3.97 -2.53
N LYS A 22 -4.59 4.13 -1.38
CA LYS A 22 -3.19 3.82 -1.22
C LYS A 22 -3.02 2.79 -0.11
N PHE A 23 -1.93 2.03 -0.17
CA PHE A 23 -1.62 1.00 0.83
C PHE A 23 -0.19 1.15 1.30
N ARG A 24 0.03 0.78 2.55
CA ARG A 24 1.37 0.77 3.13
C ARG A 24 1.59 -0.57 3.83
N PHE A 25 2.70 -1.23 3.51
CA PHE A 25 3.16 -2.43 4.20
C PHE A 25 4.32 -2.05 5.10
N GLU A 26 4.21 -2.37 6.38
CA GLU A 26 5.27 -2.11 7.35
C GLU A 26 6.04 -3.40 7.57
N LYS A 27 7.28 -3.44 7.10
CA LYS A 27 8.08 -4.65 7.12
C LYS A 27 8.36 -5.14 8.54
N GLU A 28 8.64 -4.23 9.45
CA GLU A 28 9.03 -4.57 10.81
C GLU A 28 7.94 -5.35 11.55
N THR A 29 6.70 -5.00 11.35
CA THR A 29 5.56 -5.63 12.03
C THR A 29 4.76 -6.56 11.15
N GLY A 30 4.92 -6.48 9.84
CA GLY A 30 4.12 -7.21 8.88
C GLY A 30 2.71 -6.66 8.70
N LYS A 31 2.42 -5.51 9.29
CA LYS A 31 1.09 -4.92 9.22
C LYS A 31 0.86 -4.19 7.92
N VAL A 32 -0.40 -4.15 7.50
CA VAL A 32 -0.82 -3.47 6.27
C VAL A 32 -1.81 -2.39 6.63
N TYR A 33 -1.67 -1.24 5.98
CA TYR A 33 -2.54 -0.09 6.22
C TYR A 33 -3.14 0.38 4.90
N LYS A 34 -4.34 0.90 4.99
CA LYS A 34 -5.07 1.45 3.84
C LYS A 34 -5.40 2.91 4.12
N ARG A 35 -5.33 3.73 3.07
CA ARG A 35 -5.67 5.14 3.17
C ARG A 35 -6.36 5.56 1.88
N TRP A 36 -7.65 5.90 1.97
CA TRP A 36 -8.35 6.46 0.84
C TRP A 36 -7.79 7.84 0.53
N TYR A 37 -7.86 8.27 -0.72
CA TYR A 37 -7.39 9.61 -1.11
C TYR A 37 -8.07 10.64 -0.20
N GLY A 38 -7.26 11.53 0.38
CA GLY A 38 -7.76 12.55 1.30
C GLY A 38 -8.22 12.05 2.65
N GLY A 39 -8.15 10.75 2.91
CA GLY A 39 -8.64 10.16 4.15
C GLY A 39 -7.56 9.85 5.17
N VAL A 40 -7.97 9.21 6.25
CA VAL A 40 -7.03 8.77 7.29
C VAL A 40 -6.65 7.31 7.07
N GLU A 41 -5.46 6.96 7.56
CA GLU A 41 -4.94 5.61 7.47
C GLU A 41 -5.63 4.69 8.47
N MET A 42 -5.88 3.43 8.06
CA MET A 42 -6.41 2.42 8.96
C MET A 42 -5.71 1.09 8.70
N GLU A 43 -5.51 0.33 9.75
CA GLU A 43 -4.93 -1.01 9.63
C GLU A 43 -5.97 -1.96 9.03
N ILE A 44 -5.50 -2.85 8.13
CA ILE A 44 -6.37 -3.84 7.49
C ILE A 44 -5.69 -5.21 7.54
N PRO A 45 -6.47 -6.30 7.35
CA PRO A 45 -5.88 -7.63 7.24
C PRO A 45 -4.97 -7.73 6.02
N GLY A 46 -3.86 -8.45 6.17
CA GLY A 46 -2.92 -8.65 5.06
C GLY A 46 -3.48 -9.46 3.91
N ASN A 47 -4.60 -10.18 4.13
CA ASN A 47 -5.27 -10.96 3.09
C ASN A 47 -6.44 -10.21 2.45
N SER A 48 -6.52 -8.91 2.61
CA SER A 48 -7.55 -8.09 1.98
C SER A 48 -7.50 -8.25 0.46
N LYS A 49 -8.67 -8.46 -0.15
CA LYS A 49 -8.77 -8.62 -1.59
C LYS A 49 -8.33 -7.36 -2.32
N LEU A 50 -8.74 -6.19 -1.83
CA LEU A 50 -8.36 -4.93 -2.46
C LEU A 50 -6.87 -4.71 -2.39
N TYR A 51 -6.22 -5.04 -1.27
CA TYR A 51 -4.78 -4.95 -1.14
C TYR A 51 -4.09 -5.88 -2.14
N TYR A 52 -4.59 -7.12 -2.28
CA TYR A 52 -4.06 -8.05 -3.25
C TYR A 52 -4.14 -7.49 -4.67
N GLU A 53 -5.27 -6.90 -5.04
CA GLU A 53 -5.45 -6.28 -6.34
C GLU A 53 -4.47 -5.12 -6.56
N ALA A 54 -4.28 -4.31 -5.52
CA ALA A 54 -3.36 -3.18 -5.59
C ALA A 54 -1.91 -3.62 -5.79
N ARG A 55 -1.50 -4.73 -5.17
CA ARG A 55 -0.14 -5.25 -5.36
C ARG A 55 0.10 -5.66 -6.81
N ARG A 56 -0.95 -6.11 -7.48
CA ARG A 56 -0.85 -6.57 -8.86
C ARG A 56 -1.06 -5.47 -9.90
N GLY A 57 -2.00 -4.56 -9.62
CA GLY A 57 -2.39 -3.55 -10.60
C GLY A 57 -2.01 -2.12 -10.25
N GLY A 58 -1.50 -1.90 -9.05
CA GLY A 58 -1.11 -0.58 -8.61
C GLY A 58 0.34 -0.25 -8.93
N CYS A 59 0.79 0.90 -8.45
CA CYS A 59 2.14 1.40 -8.67
C CYS A 59 2.85 1.61 -7.34
N ALA A 60 4.15 1.24 -7.29
CA ALA A 60 4.98 1.57 -6.15
C ALA A 60 5.22 3.08 -6.12
N ILE A 61 5.09 3.68 -4.95
CA ILE A 61 5.31 5.11 -4.76
C ILE A 61 6.23 5.31 -3.56
N THR A 62 6.66 6.54 -3.36
CA THR A 62 7.51 6.88 -2.22
C THR A 62 6.66 7.11 -0.97
N ARG A 63 7.34 7.13 0.19
CA ARG A 63 6.68 7.46 1.45
C ARG A 63 6.03 8.85 1.38
N GLU A 64 6.73 9.82 0.79
CA GLU A 64 6.21 11.17 0.65
C GLU A 64 4.95 11.20 -0.19
N GLU A 65 4.95 10.46 -1.28
CA GLU A 65 3.77 10.37 -2.14
C GLU A 65 2.60 9.68 -1.46
N TYR A 66 2.90 8.70 -0.61
CA TYR A 66 1.85 8.00 0.12
C TYR A 66 1.10 8.96 1.06
N PHE A 67 1.82 9.83 1.76
CA PHE A 67 1.21 10.75 2.72
C PHE A 67 0.74 12.07 2.10
N ARG A 68 1.01 12.26 0.82
CA ARG A 68 0.53 13.43 0.05
C ARG A 68 -0.85 13.14 -0.53
N ASP A 69 -1.66 14.16 -0.59
CA ASP A 69 -2.95 14.08 -1.28
C ASP A 69 -3.00 15.01 -2.46
#